data_77dca178de379daf866315bd8f2a435f
#
_entry.id   77dca178de379daf866315bd8f2a435f
#
_cell.length_a   1.000
_cell.length_b   1.000
_cell.length_c   1.000
_cell.angle_alpha   90.00
_cell.angle_beta   90.00
_cell.angle_gamma   90.00
#
_symmetry.space_group_name_H-M   'P 1'
#
loop_
_entity.id
_entity.type
_entity.pdbx_description
1 polymer ?
#
loop_
_entity_poly.entity_id
_entity_poly.type
_entity_poly.pdbx_seq_one_letter_code
_entity_poly.pdbx_strand_id
1 'polypeptide(L)'
;MEFPYTGNRTAVWIVAQLHILFAAFILGAPIFVVISEWLGYRKQDPRYDRLAKEITKVTVILFSMTAVTGGLFIFVLLAAYPQFTTSFINQFYMVFAVLYPALFIAETILMYAYLYTWDVWKGEKKGRHIALGVLLNLVCLLILFVINGPTSFMNTPPKAEGVSPQDFIAAATLWDKIANQSWFPLSLHRIDGNVAFGGFIAGMIAAYMYMGSKTQEERAYYDWMGFAAIWIAVGGSLLQPFTGLLLAYEMCDYDFSFCPYMMADQLSMFFETQGIMIGLLFLGINYYSWLSVKRIEGAENVRMTILAPIVLIVLLPATMWVMDKFWIPDPMSLAFLLPLMLSPFLLGRFIPKTVSARTVIKIGFIIMLISDAVWLTPAGFVATGTDMPDDMKLPEGWDYLSSMPAKLSAILTLVYVTVVNYVLYNRTIKQGTILWGKIDFAAQFVLIFLAFTSTWIMGLMGAVRSLLKKYFHVYSLVSDLSAESFTPTLSYSAGWITAITVAFIAIVSVAALVALRPSVARVREPEGSPVPIAAK
;
A
#
# COMPACT_ATOMS: atom_id res chain seq x y z
N MET A 1 16.96 18.67 -23.89
CA MET A 1 15.78 18.31 -24.70
C MET A 1 14.57 18.83 -23.95
N GLU A 2 13.66 19.52 -24.60
CA GLU A 2 12.40 19.97 -24.00
C GLU A 2 11.26 19.09 -24.47
N PHE A 3 10.37 18.71 -23.54
CA PHE A 3 9.17 17.95 -23.84
C PHE A 3 8.03 18.95 -24.12
N PRO A 4 7.57 19.09 -25.38
CA PRO A 4 6.48 19.98 -25.69
C PRO A 4 5.19 19.51 -25.01
N TYR A 5 4.33 20.44 -24.59
CA TYR A 5 3.04 20.24 -23.93
C TYR A 5 3.06 19.75 -22.48
N THR A 6 4.03 18.96 -22.06
CA THR A 6 4.09 18.43 -20.68
C THR A 6 5.14 19.11 -19.82
N GLY A 7 6.18 19.68 -20.43
CA GLY A 7 7.38 20.11 -19.72
C GLY A 7 8.26 18.94 -19.25
N ASN A 8 9.50 19.24 -18.98
CA ASN A 8 10.52 18.25 -18.62
C ASN A 8 10.21 17.55 -17.28
N ARG A 9 9.78 18.32 -16.30
CA ARG A 9 9.47 17.84 -14.96
C ARG A 9 8.35 16.80 -14.98
N THR A 10 7.25 17.14 -15.60
CA THR A 10 6.08 16.27 -15.67
C THR A 10 6.37 15.01 -16.49
N ALA A 11 7.12 15.13 -17.60
CA ALA A 11 7.52 13.98 -18.40
C ALA A 11 8.35 12.97 -17.57
N VAL A 12 9.37 13.45 -16.82
CA VAL A 12 10.16 12.61 -15.91
C VAL A 12 9.27 11.99 -14.83
N TRP A 13 8.38 12.78 -14.22
CA TRP A 13 7.51 12.30 -13.16
C TRP A 13 6.53 11.22 -13.64
N ILE A 14 5.89 11.38 -14.81
CA ILE A 14 4.97 10.38 -15.38
C ILE A 14 5.68 9.03 -15.53
N VAL A 15 6.86 9.02 -16.13
CA VAL A 15 7.60 7.78 -16.38
C VAL A 15 8.11 7.16 -15.07
N ALA A 16 8.64 7.99 -14.16
CA ALA A 16 9.06 7.54 -12.84
C ALA A 16 7.90 6.94 -12.04
N GLN A 17 6.73 7.60 -12.05
CA GLN A 17 5.55 7.13 -11.33
C GLN A 17 5.03 5.81 -11.88
N LEU A 18 4.96 5.67 -13.21
CA LEU A 18 4.55 4.41 -13.82
C LEU A 18 5.54 3.27 -13.50
N HIS A 19 6.84 3.55 -13.55
CA HIS A 19 7.88 2.60 -13.13
C HIS A 19 7.72 2.17 -11.67
N ILE A 20 7.49 3.13 -10.76
CA ILE A 20 7.33 2.86 -9.33
C ILE A 20 6.11 1.97 -9.06
N LEU A 21 5.00 2.15 -9.79
CA LEU A 21 3.81 1.29 -9.63
C LEU A 21 4.10 -0.16 -10.01
N PHE A 22 4.79 -0.39 -11.14
CA PHE A 22 5.21 -1.74 -11.50
C PHE A 22 6.22 -2.31 -10.49
N ALA A 23 7.23 -1.54 -10.10
CA ALA A 23 8.23 -1.96 -9.12
C ALA A 23 7.60 -2.29 -7.76
N ALA A 24 6.61 -1.51 -7.29
CA ALA A 24 5.91 -1.77 -6.04
C ALA A 24 5.18 -3.12 -6.07
N PHE A 25 4.53 -3.45 -7.19
CA PHE A 25 3.89 -4.76 -7.36
C PHE A 25 4.93 -5.89 -7.39
N ILE A 26 6.04 -5.73 -8.15
CA ILE A 26 7.10 -6.74 -8.26
C ILE A 26 7.81 -7.00 -6.92
N LEU A 27 7.98 -5.97 -6.10
CA LEU A 27 8.61 -6.11 -4.79
C LEU A 27 7.65 -6.60 -3.69
N GLY A 28 6.34 -6.39 -3.86
CA GLY A 28 5.32 -6.79 -2.88
C GLY A 28 4.72 -8.16 -3.14
N ALA A 29 4.38 -8.47 -4.39
CA ALA A 29 3.71 -9.72 -4.75
C ALA A 29 4.50 -11.00 -4.38
N PRO A 30 5.82 -11.11 -4.62
CA PRO A 30 6.58 -12.31 -4.26
C PRO A 30 6.52 -12.65 -2.77
N ILE A 31 6.34 -11.66 -1.88
CA ILE A 31 6.26 -11.89 -0.43
C ILE A 31 5.06 -12.77 -0.11
N PHE A 32 3.85 -12.36 -0.54
CA PHE A 32 2.66 -13.15 -0.24
C PHE A 32 2.52 -14.39 -1.14
N VAL A 33 3.12 -14.39 -2.32
CA VAL A 33 3.21 -15.55 -3.20
C VAL A 33 3.93 -16.70 -2.50
N VAL A 34 5.12 -16.48 -1.97
CA VAL A 34 5.91 -17.50 -1.25
C VAL A 34 5.20 -17.96 0.03
N ILE A 35 4.58 -17.02 0.76
CA ILE A 35 3.78 -17.36 1.94
C ILE A 35 2.58 -18.25 1.54
N SER A 36 1.90 -17.90 0.45
CA SER A 36 0.76 -18.70 -0.06
C SER A 36 1.23 -20.09 -0.48
N GLU A 37 2.32 -20.19 -1.21
CA GLU A 37 2.89 -21.48 -1.62
C GLU A 37 3.24 -22.36 -0.40
N TRP A 38 3.89 -21.77 0.60
CA TRP A 38 4.23 -22.45 1.85
C TRP A 38 2.98 -22.91 2.61
N LEU A 39 1.94 -22.07 2.68
CA LEU A 39 0.65 -22.42 3.29
C LEU A 39 -0.03 -23.57 2.53
N GLY A 40 0.00 -23.55 1.20
CA GLY A 40 -0.51 -24.62 0.36
C GLY A 40 0.19 -25.93 0.63
N TYR A 41 1.52 -25.91 0.71
CA TYR A 41 2.32 -27.08 1.04
C TYR A 41 2.03 -27.60 2.45
N ARG A 42 1.96 -26.71 3.45
CA ARG A 42 1.75 -27.09 4.85
C ARG A 42 0.31 -27.58 5.12
N LYS A 43 -0.70 -26.92 4.53
CA LYS A 43 -2.12 -27.25 4.73
C LYS A 43 -2.64 -28.31 3.75
N GLN A 44 -1.85 -28.69 2.75
CA GLN A 44 -2.27 -29.54 1.64
C GLN A 44 -3.51 -29.01 0.90
N ASP A 45 -3.61 -27.66 0.80
CA ASP A 45 -4.70 -26.97 0.12
C ASP A 45 -4.20 -26.42 -1.24
N PRO A 46 -4.63 -27.02 -2.37
CA PRO A 46 -4.13 -26.67 -3.70
C PRO A 46 -4.51 -25.25 -4.14
N ARG A 47 -5.50 -24.62 -3.49
CA ARG A 47 -5.94 -23.26 -3.83
C ARG A 47 -4.83 -22.25 -3.58
N TYR A 48 -4.06 -22.41 -2.50
CA TYR A 48 -2.92 -21.53 -2.18
C TYR A 48 -1.79 -21.69 -3.20
N ASP A 49 -1.49 -22.91 -3.63
CA ASP A 49 -0.47 -23.16 -4.66
C ASP A 49 -0.88 -22.58 -6.01
N ARG A 50 -2.17 -22.73 -6.37
CA ARG A 50 -2.73 -22.15 -7.58
C ARG A 50 -2.69 -20.63 -7.56
N LEU A 51 -3.08 -19.99 -6.45
CA LEU A 51 -2.98 -18.52 -6.26
C LEU A 51 -1.54 -18.05 -6.46
N ALA A 52 -0.60 -18.71 -5.79
CA ALA A 52 0.81 -18.36 -5.89
C ALA A 52 1.32 -18.46 -7.33
N LYS A 53 0.98 -19.55 -8.04
CA LYS A 53 1.36 -19.75 -9.44
C LYS A 53 0.74 -18.72 -10.39
N GLU A 54 -0.54 -18.42 -10.22
CA GLU A 54 -1.26 -17.47 -11.07
C GLU A 54 -0.70 -16.05 -10.91
N ILE A 55 -0.47 -15.62 -9.67
CA ILE A 55 0.14 -14.30 -9.42
C ILE A 55 1.58 -14.25 -9.93
N THR A 56 2.38 -15.32 -9.76
CA THR A 56 3.75 -15.38 -10.32
C THR A 56 3.76 -15.19 -11.84
N LYS A 57 2.82 -15.78 -12.58
CA LYS A 57 2.72 -15.58 -14.04
C LYS A 57 2.47 -14.12 -14.40
N VAL A 58 1.56 -13.46 -13.70
CA VAL A 58 1.29 -12.02 -13.90
C VAL A 58 2.52 -11.20 -13.54
N THR A 59 3.17 -11.52 -12.41
CA THR A 59 4.37 -10.84 -11.93
C THR A 59 5.49 -10.88 -12.96
N VAL A 60 5.75 -12.03 -13.61
CA VAL A 60 6.78 -12.16 -14.64
C VAL A 60 6.50 -11.28 -15.87
N ILE A 61 5.24 -11.15 -16.28
CA ILE A 61 4.88 -10.24 -17.40
C ILE A 61 5.12 -8.79 -16.98
N LEU A 62 4.66 -8.40 -15.78
CA LEU A 62 4.81 -7.04 -15.28
C LEU A 62 6.27 -6.70 -14.95
N PHE A 63 7.10 -7.70 -14.64
CA PHE A 63 8.56 -7.52 -14.48
C PHE A 63 9.21 -6.99 -15.75
N SER A 64 8.80 -7.49 -16.92
CA SER A 64 9.26 -6.95 -18.20
C SER A 64 8.83 -5.48 -18.39
N MET A 65 7.62 -5.11 -17.95
CA MET A 65 7.17 -3.71 -17.97
C MET A 65 7.98 -2.83 -17.00
N THR A 66 8.36 -3.38 -15.84
CA THR A 66 9.24 -2.69 -14.89
C THR A 66 10.60 -2.39 -15.52
N ALA A 67 11.20 -3.35 -16.22
CA ALA A 67 12.47 -3.17 -16.91
C ALA A 67 12.40 -2.09 -18.00
N VAL A 68 11.36 -2.14 -18.84
CA VAL A 68 11.16 -1.16 -19.92
C VAL A 68 10.94 0.25 -19.36
N THR A 69 10.05 0.39 -18.38
CA THR A 69 9.76 1.70 -17.78
C THR A 69 10.93 2.24 -16.98
N GLY A 70 11.75 1.39 -16.34
CA GLY A 70 12.97 1.79 -15.66
C GLY A 70 14.03 2.31 -16.61
N GLY A 71 14.28 1.61 -17.72
CA GLY A 71 15.15 2.09 -18.78
C GLY A 71 14.67 3.42 -19.35
N LEU A 72 13.37 3.53 -19.68
CA LEU A 72 12.77 4.76 -20.18
C LEU A 72 12.92 5.91 -19.17
N PHE A 73 12.74 5.65 -17.86
CA PHE A 73 12.92 6.65 -16.81
C PHE A 73 14.34 7.24 -16.81
N ILE A 74 15.37 6.40 -16.87
CA ILE A 74 16.77 6.85 -16.93
C ILE A 74 17.03 7.66 -18.21
N PHE A 75 16.53 7.22 -19.37
CA PHE A 75 16.70 7.95 -20.62
C PHE A 75 16.01 9.31 -20.59
N VAL A 76 14.77 9.39 -20.11
CA VAL A 76 14.03 10.65 -20.02
C VAL A 76 14.71 11.59 -19.02
N LEU A 77 15.16 11.07 -17.88
CA LEU A 77 15.87 11.86 -16.88
C LEU A 77 17.21 12.41 -17.42
N LEU A 78 17.97 11.58 -18.14
CA LEU A 78 19.23 12.01 -18.77
C LEU A 78 19.00 13.03 -19.88
N ALA A 79 17.95 12.85 -20.67
CA ALA A 79 17.61 13.77 -21.78
C ALA A 79 17.11 15.13 -21.27
N ALA A 80 16.30 15.14 -20.20
CA ALA A 80 15.72 16.34 -19.62
C ALA A 80 16.72 17.10 -18.71
N TYR A 81 17.47 16.35 -17.87
CA TYR A 81 18.33 16.90 -16.81
C TYR A 81 19.70 16.22 -16.76
N PRO A 82 20.54 16.35 -17.81
CA PRO A 82 21.81 15.64 -17.89
C PRO A 82 22.78 15.99 -16.77
N GLN A 83 22.85 17.25 -16.34
CA GLN A 83 23.75 17.69 -15.28
C GLN A 83 23.36 17.08 -13.93
N PHE A 84 22.06 17.11 -13.59
CA PHE A 84 21.55 16.45 -12.38
C PHE A 84 21.84 14.96 -12.41
N THR A 85 21.50 14.30 -13.52
CA THR A 85 21.64 12.84 -13.65
C THR A 85 23.10 12.41 -13.49
N THR A 86 24.02 13.11 -14.16
CA THR A 86 25.45 12.81 -14.07
C THR A 86 25.99 13.06 -12.65
N SER A 87 25.63 14.18 -12.03
CA SER A 87 26.03 14.50 -10.66
C SER A 87 25.51 13.47 -9.67
N PHE A 88 24.25 13.08 -9.80
CA PHE A 88 23.60 12.13 -8.91
C PHE A 88 24.14 10.69 -9.07
N ILE A 89 24.36 10.24 -10.30
CA ILE A 89 24.99 8.94 -10.57
C ILE A 89 26.41 8.91 -10.01
N ASN A 90 27.18 9.97 -10.15
CA ASN A 90 28.54 10.03 -9.61
C ASN A 90 28.56 9.95 -8.07
N GLN A 91 27.58 10.57 -7.38
CA GLN A 91 27.44 10.47 -5.92
C GLN A 91 27.19 9.01 -5.46
N PHE A 92 26.51 8.22 -6.27
CA PHE A 92 26.09 6.85 -5.97
C PHE A 92 26.58 5.85 -7.02
N TYR A 93 27.79 6.09 -7.58
CA TYR A 93 28.32 5.27 -8.68
C TYR A 93 28.29 3.77 -8.39
N MET A 94 28.76 3.34 -7.22
CA MET A 94 28.75 1.93 -6.85
C MET A 94 27.32 1.35 -6.76
N VAL A 95 26.33 2.16 -6.38
CA VAL A 95 24.94 1.73 -6.33
C VAL A 95 24.38 1.55 -7.75
N PHE A 96 24.49 2.57 -8.59
CA PHE A 96 23.82 2.56 -9.89
C PHE A 96 24.57 1.80 -10.98
N ALA A 97 25.89 1.79 -10.95
CA ALA A 97 26.70 1.13 -11.98
C ALA A 97 27.06 -0.33 -11.66
N VAL A 98 27.06 -0.73 -10.39
CA VAL A 98 27.52 -2.07 -9.99
C VAL A 98 26.45 -2.82 -9.22
N LEU A 99 26.04 -2.32 -8.05
CA LEU A 99 25.22 -3.08 -7.10
C LEU A 99 23.79 -3.31 -7.62
N TYR A 100 23.13 -2.24 -8.07
CA TYR A 100 21.76 -2.32 -8.56
C TYR A 100 21.62 -3.19 -9.82
N PRO A 101 22.46 -3.04 -10.87
CA PRO A 101 22.43 -3.94 -12.02
C PRO A 101 22.69 -5.41 -11.66
N ALA A 102 23.65 -5.69 -10.76
CA ALA A 102 23.94 -7.05 -10.31
C ALA A 102 22.73 -7.68 -9.60
N LEU A 103 22.10 -6.94 -8.70
CA LEU A 103 20.88 -7.39 -8.01
C LEU A 103 19.71 -7.58 -8.96
N PHE A 104 19.54 -6.67 -9.94
CA PHE A 104 18.49 -6.79 -10.97
C PHE A 104 18.68 -8.04 -11.86
N ILE A 105 19.92 -8.37 -12.23
CA ILE A 105 20.24 -9.61 -12.95
C ILE A 105 19.91 -10.83 -12.08
N ALA A 106 20.30 -10.79 -10.80
CA ALA A 106 20.00 -11.88 -9.86
C ALA A 106 18.47 -12.06 -9.68
N GLU A 107 17.73 -10.97 -9.50
CA GLU A 107 16.26 -10.99 -9.45
C GLU A 107 15.66 -11.59 -10.71
N THR A 108 16.15 -11.20 -11.88
CA THR A 108 15.70 -11.71 -13.18
C THR A 108 15.87 -13.23 -13.24
N ILE A 109 17.07 -13.74 -12.94
CA ILE A 109 17.37 -15.16 -12.97
C ILE A 109 16.46 -15.92 -11.99
N LEU A 110 16.33 -15.42 -10.76
CA LEU A 110 15.53 -16.05 -9.72
C LEU A 110 14.03 -16.03 -10.05
N MET A 111 13.51 -14.93 -10.61
CA MET A 111 12.11 -14.80 -11.00
C MET A 111 11.73 -15.82 -12.09
N TYR A 112 12.52 -15.92 -13.13
CA TYR A 112 12.29 -16.92 -14.19
C TYR A 112 12.54 -18.35 -13.70
N ALA A 113 13.58 -18.59 -12.90
CA ALA A 113 13.81 -19.89 -12.28
C ALA A 113 12.63 -20.32 -11.41
N TYR A 114 12.07 -19.40 -10.60
CA TYR A 114 10.92 -19.65 -9.76
C TYR A 114 9.68 -20.03 -10.59
N LEU A 115 9.41 -19.33 -11.69
CA LEU A 115 8.29 -19.67 -12.57
C LEU A 115 8.50 -21.02 -13.28
N TYR A 116 9.66 -21.25 -13.89
CA TYR A 116 9.89 -22.44 -14.73
C TYR A 116 10.10 -23.73 -13.94
N THR A 117 10.55 -23.64 -12.69
CA THR A 117 10.70 -24.82 -11.83
C THR A 117 9.42 -25.24 -11.13
N TRP A 118 8.33 -24.48 -11.25
CA TRP A 118 7.05 -24.72 -10.56
C TRP A 118 6.52 -26.14 -10.74
N ASP A 119 6.49 -26.60 -11.98
CA ASP A 119 5.97 -27.95 -12.30
C ASP A 119 7.04 -29.06 -12.17
N VAL A 120 8.32 -28.68 -12.13
CA VAL A 120 9.45 -29.60 -11.99
C VAL A 120 9.72 -29.92 -10.52
N TRP A 121 9.57 -28.95 -9.62
CA TRP A 121 9.84 -29.10 -8.19
C TRP A 121 8.54 -29.28 -7.40
N LYS A 122 7.83 -30.37 -7.68
CA LYS A 122 6.62 -30.81 -6.96
C LYS A 122 6.94 -31.90 -5.92
N GLY A 123 5.99 -32.23 -5.05
CA GLY A 123 6.09 -33.30 -4.05
C GLY A 123 7.26 -33.04 -3.09
N GLU A 124 8.18 -33.99 -2.98
CA GLU A 124 9.35 -33.91 -2.09
C GLU A 124 10.28 -32.72 -2.39
N LYS A 125 10.30 -32.24 -3.64
CA LYS A 125 11.13 -31.10 -4.05
C LYS A 125 10.46 -29.75 -3.78
N LYS A 126 9.20 -29.72 -3.31
CA LYS A 126 8.45 -28.49 -3.08
C LYS A 126 9.15 -27.56 -2.09
N GLY A 127 9.78 -28.09 -1.06
CA GLY A 127 10.59 -27.30 -0.13
C GLY A 127 11.73 -26.53 -0.77
N ARG A 128 12.37 -27.10 -1.82
CA ARG A 128 13.43 -26.41 -2.59
C ARG A 128 12.85 -25.26 -3.43
N HIS A 129 11.66 -25.44 -3.98
CA HIS A 129 10.97 -24.40 -4.73
C HIS A 129 10.59 -23.23 -3.83
N ILE A 130 10.05 -23.49 -2.64
CA ILE A 130 9.76 -22.46 -1.63
C ILE A 130 11.05 -21.72 -1.22
N ALA A 131 12.17 -22.44 -1.01
CA ALA A 131 13.46 -21.83 -0.68
C ALA A 131 13.96 -20.91 -1.80
N LEU A 132 13.76 -21.28 -3.06
CA LEU A 132 14.07 -20.41 -4.21
C LEU A 132 13.23 -19.13 -4.18
N GLY A 133 11.93 -19.23 -3.85
CA GLY A 133 11.05 -18.07 -3.66
C GLY A 133 11.48 -17.18 -2.50
N VAL A 134 11.93 -17.76 -1.38
CA VAL A 134 12.52 -17.00 -0.26
C VAL A 134 13.76 -16.24 -0.70
N LEU A 135 14.66 -16.90 -1.47
CA LEU A 135 15.87 -16.25 -1.99
C LEU A 135 15.51 -15.09 -2.94
N LEU A 136 14.51 -15.26 -3.81
CA LEU A 136 13.98 -14.19 -4.65
C LEU A 136 13.53 -13.01 -3.80
N ASN A 137 12.75 -13.25 -2.74
CA ASN A 137 12.28 -12.18 -1.85
C ASN A 137 13.43 -11.46 -1.14
N LEU A 138 14.48 -12.17 -0.73
CA LEU A 138 15.66 -11.53 -0.12
C LEU A 138 16.35 -10.59 -1.12
N VAL A 139 16.48 -10.99 -2.38
CA VAL A 139 17.06 -10.13 -3.43
C VAL A 139 16.13 -8.92 -3.70
N CYS A 140 14.81 -9.11 -3.79
CA CYS A 140 13.84 -8.02 -3.93
C CYS A 140 13.94 -7.01 -2.77
N LEU A 141 14.06 -7.48 -1.52
CA LEU A 141 14.24 -6.63 -0.35
C LEU A 141 15.57 -5.87 -0.41
N LEU A 142 16.66 -6.51 -0.80
CA LEU A 142 17.95 -5.85 -1.00
C LEU A 142 17.87 -4.75 -2.05
N ILE A 143 17.21 -4.99 -3.18
CA ILE A 143 16.95 -3.98 -4.22
C ILE A 143 16.22 -2.79 -3.62
N LEU A 144 15.17 -3.03 -2.84
CA LEU A 144 14.38 -1.98 -2.20
C LEU A 144 15.22 -1.16 -1.23
N PHE A 145 16.00 -1.78 -0.36
CA PHE A 145 16.87 -1.07 0.59
C PHE A 145 17.98 -0.29 -0.13
N VAL A 146 18.59 -0.87 -1.14
CA VAL A 146 19.66 -0.23 -1.93
C VAL A 146 19.14 1.00 -2.67
N ILE A 147 17.99 0.90 -3.36
CA ILE A 147 17.46 2.04 -4.13
C ILE A 147 16.82 3.10 -3.23
N ASN A 148 16.37 2.74 -2.03
CA ASN A 148 15.85 3.72 -1.09
C ASN A 148 16.93 4.64 -0.53
N GLY A 149 18.20 4.21 -0.45
CA GLY A 149 19.31 5.05 -0.01
C GLY A 149 19.43 6.35 -0.82
N PRO A 150 19.72 6.28 -2.13
CA PRO A 150 19.77 7.48 -2.97
C PRO A 150 18.48 8.28 -2.98
N THR A 151 17.34 7.59 -2.91
CA THR A 151 16.05 8.28 -2.97
C THR A 151 15.65 8.99 -1.68
N SER A 152 16.01 8.48 -0.52
CA SER A 152 15.83 9.14 0.78
C SER A 152 16.89 10.25 1.01
N PHE A 153 18.10 10.05 0.51
CA PHE A 153 19.14 11.07 0.51
C PHE A 153 18.69 12.41 -0.10
N MET A 154 17.82 12.38 -1.11
CA MET A 154 17.28 13.62 -1.68
C MET A 154 16.37 14.40 -0.71
N ASN A 155 15.83 13.75 0.30
CA ASN A 155 14.98 14.38 1.32
C ASN A 155 15.79 14.74 2.57
N THR A 156 16.61 13.81 3.06
CA THR A 156 17.36 13.92 4.32
C THR A 156 18.83 13.57 4.09
N PRO A 157 19.59 14.39 3.32
CA PRO A 157 21.02 14.16 3.15
C PRO A 157 21.74 14.24 4.50
N PRO A 158 22.82 13.48 4.71
CA PRO A 158 23.56 13.55 5.96
C PRO A 158 24.10 14.98 6.18
N LYS A 159 24.08 15.45 7.41
CA LYS A 159 24.52 16.79 7.83
C LYS A 159 25.36 16.71 9.10
N ALA A 160 26.25 17.69 9.30
CA ALA A 160 26.95 17.90 10.55
C ALA A 160 26.84 19.36 10.96
N GLU A 161 26.86 19.63 12.28
CA GLU A 161 26.79 20.99 12.80
C GLU A 161 27.99 21.82 12.33
N GLY A 162 27.72 23.02 11.86
CA GLY A 162 28.77 23.98 11.44
C GLY A 162 29.41 23.69 10.08
N VAL A 163 28.97 22.63 9.38
CA VAL A 163 29.47 22.27 8.03
C VAL A 163 28.39 22.52 7.01
N SER A 164 28.74 23.10 5.86
CA SER A 164 27.76 23.24 4.78
C SER A 164 27.31 21.84 4.30
N PRO A 165 26.04 21.65 3.90
CA PRO A 165 25.57 20.36 3.40
C PRO A 165 26.40 19.86 2.21
N GLN A 166 26.87 20.77 1.34
CA GLN A 166 27.68 20.42 0.17
C GLN A 166 29.07 19.89 0.57
N ASP A 167 29.74 20.54 1.53
CA ASP A 167 31.07 20.15 2.00
C ASP A 167 31.00 18.83 2.77
N PHE A 168 29.97 18.66 3.61
CA PHE A 168 29.75 17.42 4.34
C PHE A 168 29.52 16.25 3.39
N ILE A 169 28.66 16.43 2.38
CA ILE A 169 28.35 15.39 1.40
C ILE A 169 29.56 15.02 0.55
N ALA A 170 30.42 15.99 0.23
CA ALA A 170 31.67 15.73 -0.49
C ALA A 170 32.61 14.81 0.29
N ALA A 171 32.64 14.94 1.62
CA ALA A 171 33.47 14.16 2.53
C ALA A 171 32.81 12.84 3.00
N ALA A 172 31.47 12.71 2.91
CA ALA A 172 30.71 11.58 3.42
C ALA A 172 30.99 10.29 2.63
N THR A 173 31.09 9.18 3.36
CA THR A 173 31.20 7.85 2.74
C THR A 173 29.92 7.46 2.01
N LEU A 174 30.00 6.44 1.14
CA LEU A 174 28.80 5.91 0.48
C LEU A 174 27.76 5.41 1.49
N TRP A 175 28.22 4.82 2.59
CA TRP A 175 27.32 4.31 3.64
C TRP A 175 26.60 5.45 4.37
N ASP A 176 27.27 6.53 4.70
CA ASP A 176 26.65 7.71 5.33
C ASP A 176 25.56 8.30 4.43
N LYS A 177 25.78 8.28 3.10
CA LYS A 177 24.80 8.75 2.13
C LYS A 177 23.57 7.81 2.01
N ILE A 178 23.78 6.48 2.08
CA ILE A 178 22.72 5.49 2.01
C ILE A 178 21.93 5.43 3.32
N ALA A 179 22.62 5.30 4.45
CA ALA A 179 22.02 5.17 5.78
C ALA A 179 21.60 6.53 6.38
N ASN A 180 21.08 7.44 5.54
CA ASN A 180 20.53 8.72 5.99
C ASN A 180 19.27 8.53 6.86
N GLN A 181 18.87 9.59 7.57
CA GLN A 181 17.86 9.53 8.61
C GLN A 181 16.51 8.91 8.17
N SER A 182 16.02 9.25 6.98
CA SER A 182 14.75 8.72 6.49
C SER A 182 14.86 7.37 5.74
N TRP A 183 16.05 6.81 5.54
CA TRP A 183 16.27 5.59 4.77
C TRP A 183 15.56 4.36 5.33
N PHE A 184 15.74 4.08 6.61
CA PHE A 184 15.15 2.90 7.25
C PHE A 184 13.63 3.01 7.40
N PRO A 185 13.07 4.11 7.96
CA PRO A 185 11.61 4.26 8.05
C PRO A 185 10.93 4.28 6.68
N LEU A 186 11.54 4.89 5.67
CA LEU A 186 11.05 4.82 4.29
C LEU A 186 11.01 3.39 3.77
N SER A 187 12.05 2.60 4.06
CA SER A 187 12.13 1.21 3.59
C SER A 187 11.05 0.35 4.24
N LEU A 188 10.80 0.49 5.53
CA LEU A 188 9.71 -0.19 6.23
C LEU A 188 8.35 0.20 5.65
N HIS A 189 8.09 1.50 5.50
CA HIS A 189 6.83 2.02 4.95
C HIS A 189 6.57 1.52 3.52
N ARG A 190 7.62 1.34 2.72
CA ARG A 190 7.49 0.78 1.37
C ARG A 190 7.29 -0.72 1.34
N ILE A 191 7.83 -1.49 2.28
CA ILE A 191 7.63 -2.95 2.34
C ILE A 191 6.15 -3.26 2.58
N ASP A 192 5.58 -2.72 3.65
CA ASP A 192 4.18 -2.98 4.00
C ASP A 192 3.21 -2.39 2.97
N GLY A 193 3.52 -1.19 2.43
CA GLY A 193 2.77 -0.58 1.34
C GLY A 193 2.78 -1.42 0.05
N ASN A 194 3.93 -1.95 -0.33
CA ASN A 194 4.05 -2.80 -1.52
C ASN A 194 3.26 -4.12 -1.34
N VAL A 195 3.28 -4.72 -0.15
CA VAL A 195 2.48 -5.92 0.16
C VAL A 195 0.99 -5.63 0.11
N ALA A 196 0.54 -4.52 0.71
CA ALA A 196 -0.85 -4.08 0.65
C ALA A 196 -1.30 -3.83 -0.79
N PHE A 197 -0.51 -3.09 -1.54
CA PHE A 197 -0.75 -2.80 -2.95
C PHE A 197 -0.84 -4.06 -3.80
N GLY A 198 0.12 -4.99 -3.64
CA GLY A 198 0.09 -6.29 -4.30
C GLY A 198 -1.17 -7.09 -4.01
N GLY A 199 -1.64 -7.05 -2.76
CA GLY A 199 -2.90 -7.67 -2.34
C GLY A 199 -4.12 -7.04 -3.01
N PHE A 200 -4.23 -5.71 -3.11
CA PHE A 200 -5.34 -5.05 -3.81
C PHE A 200 -5.33 -5.37 -5.30
N ILE A 201 -4.18 -5.37 -5.94
CA ILE A 201 -4.06 -5.74 -7.37
C ILE A 201 -4.45 -7.22 -7.59
N ALA A 202 -4.01 -8.14 -6.72
CA ALA A 202 -4.42 -9.55 -6.78
C ALA A 202 -5.94 -9.71 -6.57
N GLY A 203 -6.55 -8.91 -5.70
CA GLY A 203 -8.00 -8.85 -5.50
C GLY A 203 -8.74 -8.40 -6.76
N MET A 204 -8.25 -7.37 -7.44
CA MET A 204 -8.79 -6.92 -8.72
C MET A 204 -8.68 -8.00 -9.81
N ILE A 205 -7.55 -8.69 -9.90
CA ILE A 205 -7.35 -9.80 -10.84
C ILE A 205 -8.38 -10.90 -10.55
N ALA A 206 -8.56 -11.26 -9.28
CA ALA A 206 -9.56 -12.23 -8.87
C ALA A 206 -10.98 -11.79 -9.27
N ALA A 207 -11.32 -10.51 -9.11
CA ALA A 207 -12.62 -9.96 -9.51
C ALA A 207 -12.85 -10.08 -11.02
N TYR A 208 -11.87 -9.71 -11.85
CA TYR A 208 -12.00 -9.88 -13.30
C TYR A 208 -12.17 -11.34 -13.72
N MET A 209 -11.37 -12.22 -13.13
CA MET A 209 -11.47 -13.65 -13.42
C MET A 209 -12.81 -14.24 -12.92
N TYR A 210 -13.32 -13.81 -11.76
CA TYR A 210 -14.64 -14.18 -11.26
C TYR A 210 -15.75 -13.78 -12.23
N MET A 211 -15.74 -12.53 -12.69
CA MET A 211 -16.73 -12.01 -13.64
C MET A 211 -16.68 -12.74 -14.99
N GLY A 212 -15.49 -13.17 -15.42
CA GLY A 212 -15.28 -13.93 -16.65
C GLY A 212 -15.50 -15.44 -16.52
N SER A 213 -15.69 -15.98 -15.31
CA SER A 213 -15.80 -17.41 -15.03
C SER A 213 -17.10 -18.00 -15.59
N LYS A 214 -16.98 -19.14 -16.28
CA LYS A 214 -18.09 -19.85 -16.89
C LYS A 214 -18.65 -20.95 -15.99
N THR A 215 -17.83 -21.52 -15.11
CA THR A 215 -18.19 -22.62 -14.21
C THR A 215 -18.32 -22.12 -12.76
N GLN A 216 -19.12 -22.85 -11.98
CA GLN A 216 -19.28 -22.58 -10.55
C GLN A 216 -17.98 -22.84 -9.77
N GLU A 217 -17.18 -23.78 -10.21
CA GLU A 217 -15.90 -24.11 -9.59
C GLU A 217 -14.89 -22.97 -9.76
N GLU A 218 -14.77 -22.39 -10.96
CA GLU A 218 -13.96 -21.23 -11.20
C GLU A 218 -14.41 -20.03 -10.37
N ARG A 219 -15.74 -19.78 -10.31
CA ARG A 219 -16.29 -18.71 -9.47
C ARG A 219 -15.96 -18.92 -7.99
N ALA A 220 -16.07 -20.16 -7.50
CA ALA A 220 -15.71 -20.48 -6.12
C ALA A 220 -14.22 -20.24 -5.83
N TYR A 221 -13.35 -20.61 -6.77
CA TYR A 221 -11.91 -20.37 -6.63
C TYR A 221 -11.56 -18.87 -6.66
N TYR A 222 -12.06 -18.11 -7.63
CA TYR A 222 -11.73 -16.68 -7.73
C TYR A 222 -12.39 -15.84 -6.63
N ASP A 223 -13.54 -16.25 -6.10
CA ASP A 223 -14.12 -15.69 -4.89
C ASP A 223 -13.20 -15.91 -3.67
N TRP A 224 -12.68 -17.14 -3.51
CA TRP A 224 -11.69 -17.45 -2.48
C TRP A 224 -10.38 -16.68 -2.67
N MET A 225 -9.91 -16.56 -3.91
CA MET A 225 -8.71 -15.78 -4.24
C MET A 225 -8.89 -14.30 -3.89
N GLY A 226 -10.03 -13.69 -4.24
CA GLY A 226 -10.32 -12.30 -3.89
C GLY A 226 -10.37 -12.09 -2.38
N PHE A 227 -10.94 -13.02 -1.65
CA PHE A 227 -10.93 -13.01 -0.20
C PHE A 227 -9.50 -13.09 0.37
N ALA A 228 -8.69 -14.05 -0.09
CA ALA A 228 -7.32 -14.20 0.38
C ALA A 228 -6.48 -12.95 0.08
N ALA A 229 -6.63 -12.37 -1.11
CA ALA A 229 -5.94 -11.17 -1.54
C ALA A 229 -6.29 -9.95 -0.67
N ILE A 230 -7.57 -9.74 -0.36
CA ILE A 230 -8.00 -8.66 0.54
C ILE A 230 -7.40 -8.80 1.93
N TRP A 231 -7.29 -10.01 2.46
CA TRP A 231 -6.68 -10.21 3.78
C TRP A 231 -5.19 -9.85 3.80
N ILE A 232 -4.47 -10.15 2.72
CA ILE A 232 -3.09 -9.73 2.54
C ILE A 232 -3.02 -8.19 2.48
N ALA A 233 -3.87 -7.57 1.67
CA ALA A 233 -3.96 -6.12 1.55
C ALA A 233 -4.26 -5.42 2.88
N VAL A 234 -5.24 -5.94 3.64
CA VAL A 234 -5.59 -5.42 4.98
C VAL A 234 -4.40 -5.52 5.94
N GLY A 235 -3.69 -6.65 5.94
CA GLY A 235 -2.52 -6.84 6.81
C GLY A 235 -1.46 -5.76 6.60
N GLY A 236 -1.09 -5.47 5.36
CA GLY A 236 -0.17 -4.38 5.01
C GLY A 236 -0.75 -3.00 5.34
N SER A 237 -2.03 -2.76 4.97
CA SER A 237 -2.67 -1.46 5.19
C SER A 237 -2.80 -1.08 6.67
N LEU A 238 -2.93 -2.06 7.58
CA LEU A 238 -2.99 -1.80 9.01
C LEU A 238 -1.63 -1.38 9.60
N LEU A 239 -0.53 -1.70 8.94
CA LEU A 239 0.81 -1.29 9.36
C LEU A 239 1.19 0.10 8.81
N GLN A 240 0.62 0.50 7.67
CA GLN A 240 0.94 1.75 6.97
C GLN A 240 0.84 3.02 7.84
N PRO A 241 -0.17 3.23 8.69
CA PRO A 241 -0.24 4.41 9.55
C PRO A 241 0.94 4.53 10.51
N PHE A 242 1.44 3.41 11.03
CA PHE A 242 2.56 3.40 11.98
C PHE A 242 3.89 3.68 11.30
N THR A 243 4.16 2.99 10.21
CA THR A 243 5.39 3.18 9.44
C THR A 243 5.41 4.54 8.74
N GLY A 244 4.24 5.05 8.33
CA GLY A 244 4.09 6.39 7.79
C GLY A 244 4.32 7.50 8.83
N LEU A 245 3.80 7.32 10.05
CA LEU A 245 4.05 8.24 11.16
C LEU A 245 5.53 8.26 11.55
N LEU A 246 6.17 7.09 11.61
CA LEU A 246 7.61 7.00 11.87
C LEU A 246 8.41 7.74 10.81
N LEU A 247 8.07 7.57 9.53
CA LEU A 247 8.73 8.29 8.43
C LEU A 247 8.53 9.80 8.54
N ALA A 248 7.31 10.26 8.83
CA ALA A 248 7.02 11.68 8.99
C ALA A 248 7.77 12.27 10.20
N TYR A 249 7.84 11.55 11.29
CA TYR A 249 8.60 11.93 12.49
C TYR A 249 10.07 12.14 12.15
N GLU A 250 10.74 11.18 11.52
CA GLU A 250 12.15 11.27 11.15
C GLU A 250 12.44 12.42 10.18
N MET A 251 11.50 12.72 9.28
CA MET A 251 11.62 13.88 8.39
C MET A 251 11.51 15.19 9.15
N CYS A 252 10.57 15.32 10.07
CA CYS A 252 10.39 16.52 10.90
C CYS A 252 11.55 16.73 11.88
N ASP A 253 12.10 15.64 12.45
CA ASP A 253 13.27 15.67 13.31
C ASP A 253 14.53 16.11 12.54
N TYR A 254 14.66 15.65 11.30
CA TYR A 254 15.75 16.09 10.42
C TYR A 254 15.69 17.60 10.14
N ASP A 255 14.53 18.12 9.77
CA ASP A 255 14.29 19.56 9.54
C ASP A 255 12.84 19.87 9.88
N PHE A 256 12.63 20.59 10.99
CA PHE A 256 11.28 20.91 11.47
C PHE A 256 10.42 21.64 10.42
N SER A 257 11.03 22.32 9.45
CA SER A 257 10.28 23.00 8.38
C SER A 257 9.49 22.05 7.49
N PHE A 258 9.80 20.74 7.48
CA PHE A 258 8.97 19.75 6.77
C PHE A 258 7.58 19.59 7.39
N CYS A 259 7.45 19.74 8.71
CA CYS A 259 6.16 19.59 9.39
C CYS A 259 5.13 20.62 8.93
N PRO A 260 5.34 21.94 9.08
CA PRO A 260 4.38 22.92 8.57
C PRO A 260 4.21 22.82 7.04
N TYR A 261 5.28 22.57 6.29
CA TYR A 261 5.21 22.43 4.84
C TYR A 261 4.26 21.31 4.40
N MET A 262 4.27 20.16 5.10
CA MET A 262 3.36 19.04 4.84
C MET A 262 1.94 19.29 5.33
N MET A 263 1.77 19.90 6.51
CA MET A 263 0.50 19.87 7.25
C MET A 263 -0.29 21.18 7.16
N ALA A 264 0.37 22.31 6.95
CA ALA A 264 -0.24 23.63 7.03
C ALA A 264 0.03 24.54 5.82
N ASP A 265 0.95 24.15 4.94
CA ASP A 265 1.41 24.98 3.82
C ASP A 265 1.14 24.27 2.48
N GLN A 266 2.03 24.39 1.53
CA GLN A 266 1.87 24.03 0.11
C GLN A 266 1.41 22.57 -0.13
N LEU A 267 1.73 21.64 0.76
CA LEU A 267 1.35 20.23 0.64
C LEU A 267 0.11 19.83 1.44
N SER A 268 -0.48 20.73 2.22
CA SER A 268 -1.63 20.42 3.06
C SER A 268 -2.78 19.77 2.28
N MET A 269 -3.14 20.33 1.12
CA MET A 269 -4.19 19.78 0.26
C MET A 269 -3.88 18.37 -0.28
N PHE A 270 -2.61 18.05 -0.51
CA PHE A 270 -2.21 16.70 -0.91
C PHE A 270 -2.38 15.70 0.23
N PHE A 271 -1.99 16.09 1.45
CA PHE A 271 -2.15 15.25 2.64
C PHE A 271 -3.61 15.07 3.04
N GLU A 272 -4.44 16.10 2.88
CA GLU A 272 -5.88 15.99 3.09
C GLU A 272 -6.52 15.02 2.08
N THR A 273 -6.20 15.19 0.80
CA THR A 273 -6.67 14.27 -0.24
C THR A 273 -6.21 12.84 0.03
N GLN A 274 -4.98 12.65 0.51
CA GLN A 274 -4.49 11.34 0.95
C GLN A 274 -5.35 10.78 2.10
N GLY A 275 -5.68 11.58 3.10
CA GLY A 275 -6.55 11.18 4.21
C GLY A 275 -7.91 10.70 3.73
N ILE A 276 -8.55 11.45 2.83
CA ILE A 276 -9.84 11.08 2.21
C ILE A 276 -9.71 9.76 1.45
N MET A 277 -8.67 9.60 0.64
CA MET A 277 -8.47 8.36 -0.14
C MET A 277 -8.17 7.15 0.75
N ILE A 278 -7.44 7.33 1.84
CA ILE A 278 -7.24 6.29 2.86
C ILE A 278 -8.57 5.93 3.52
N GLY A 279 -9.39 6.92 3.87
CA GLY A 279 -10.75 6.70 4.40
C GLY A 279 -11.59 5.86 3.44
N LEU A 280 -11.63 6.22 2.17
CA LEU A 280 -12.33 5.46 1.12
C LEU A 280 -11.79 4.04 0.96
N LEU A 281 -10.47 3.84 1.10
CA LEU A 281 -9.85 2.51 1.05
C LEU A 281 -10.35 1.63 2.20
N PHE A 282 -10.29 2.12 3.44
CA PHE A 282 -10.77 1.37 4.61
C PHE A 282 -12.28 1.17 4.58
N LEU A 283 -13.05 2.16 4.12
CA LEU A 283 -14.48 2.04 3.91
C LEU A 283 -14.80 0.91 2.92
N GLY A 284 -14.12 0.87 1.79
CA GLY A 284 -14.27 -0.20 0.81
C GLY A 284 -13.90 -1.59 1.36
N ILE A 285 -12.82 -1.71 2.14
CA ILE A 285 -12.42 -2.95 2.83
C ILE A 285 -13.56 -3.45 3.74
N ASN A 286 -14.13 -2.56 4.55
CA ASN A 286 -15.19 -2.93 5.48
C ASN A 286 -16.51 -3.22 4.76
N TYR A 287 -16.80 -2.52 3.67
CA TYR A 287 -17.95 -2.83 2.81
C TYR A 287 -17.82 -4.21 2.14
N TYR A 288 -16.63 -4.54 1.63
CA TYR A 288 -16.35 -5.89 1.12
C TYR A 288 -16.56 -6.96 2.21
N SER A 289 -16.07 -6.70 3.42
CA SER A 289 -16.26 -7.61 4.56
C SER A 289 -17.73 -7.83 4.86
N TRP A 290 -18.54 -6.77 4.84
CA TRP A 290 -19.98 -6.84 5.05
C TRP A 290 -20.69 -7.65 3.97
N LEU A 291 -20.36 -7.45 2.69
CA LEU A 291 -20.88 -8.25 1.59
C LEU A 291 -20.47 -9.72 1.72
N SER A 292 -19.24 -9.96 2.14
CA SER A 292 -18.65 -11.30 2.30
C SER A 292 -19.32 -12.12 3.40
N VAL A 293 -19.81 -11.51 4.47
CA VAL A 293 -20.51 -12.23 5.56
C VAL A 293 -21.81 -12.87 5.06
N LYS A 294 -22.46 -12.29 4.06
CA LYS A 294 -23.74 -12.80 3.52
C LYS A 294 -23.64 -14.22 2.95
N ARG A 295 -22.45 -14.66 2.50
CA ARG A 295 -22.19 -16.00 1.95
C ARG A 295 -21.84 -17.04 3.01
N ILE A 296 -21.82 -16.68 4.29
CA ILE A 296 -21.48 -17.59 5.39
C ILE A 296 -22.78 -18.06 6.02
N GLU A 297 -23.12 -19.33 5.82
CA GLU A 297 -24.26 -19.97 6.50
C GLU A 297 -23.99 -20.06 8.01
N GLY A 298 -24.96 -19.71 8.82
CA GLY A 298 -24.82 -19.66 10.28
C GLY A 298 -24.22 -18.36 10.83
N ALA A 299 -23.87 -17.39 9.97
CA ALA A 299 -23.34 -16.10 10.42
C ALA A 299 -24.30 -15.35 11.35
N GLU A 300 -25.61 -15.57 11.21
CA GLU A 300 -26.64 -14.96 12.03
C GLU A 300 -26.62 -15.46 13.48
N ASN A 301 -26.08 -16.66 13.71
CA ASN A 301 -25.96 -17.28 15.03
C ASN A 301 -24.72 -16.83 15.80
N VAL A 302 -23.80 -16.13 15.14
CA VAL A 302 -22.58 -15.61 15.76
C VAL A 302 -22.90 -14.33 16.52
N ARG A 303 -23.00 -14.43 17.83
CA ARG A 303 -23.25 -13.29 18.73
C ARG A 303 -21.94 -12.71 19.23
N MET A 304 -21.89 -11.38 19.27
CA MET A 304 -20.71 -10.66 19.76
C MET A 304 -21.08 -9.45 20.62
N THR A 305 -20.11 -8.96 21.33
CA THR A 305 -20.24 -7.95 22.36
C THR A 305 -20.35 -6.54 21.79
N ILE A 306 -21.36 -5.79 22.19
CA ILE A 306 -21.57 -4.37 21.87
C ILE A 306 -20.48 -3.46 22.47
N LEU A 307 -19.70 -3.95 23.43
CA LEU A 307 -18.82 -3.08 24.20
C LEU A 307 -17.58 -2.59 23.44
N ALA A 308 -17.09 -3.34 22.45
CA ALA A 308 -15.94 -2.87 21.67
C ALA A 308 -16.21 -1.51 20.99
N PRO A 309 -17.34 -1.27 20.27
CA PRO A 309 -17.69 0.06 19.76
C PRO A 309 -17.93 1.11 20.85
N ILE A 310 -18.53 0.75 21.99
CA ILE A 310 -18.81 1.71 23.07
C ILE A 310 -17.50 2.12 23.77
N VAL A 311 -16.62 1.17 24.06
CA VAL A 311 -15.28 1.45 24.61
C VAL A 311 -14.50 2.38 23.65
N LEU A 312 -14.67 2.20 22.36
CA LEU A 312 -14.05 3.02 21.33
C LEU A 312 -14.57 4.45 21.33
N ILE A 313 -15.90 4.62 21.37
CA ILE A 313 -16.54 5.93 21.42
C ILE A 313 -16.14 6.70 22.69
N VAL A 314 -15.87 6.01 23.78
CA VAL A 314 -15.47 6.63 25.06
C VAL A 314 -13.95 6.81 25.16
N LEU A 315 -13.16 5.81 24.75
CA LEU A 315 -11.69 5.87 24.85
C LEU A 315 -11.07 6.78 23.78
N LEU A 316 -11.69 6.94 22.63
CA LEU A 316 -11.13 7.79 21.58
C LEU A 316 -11.04 9.25 22.01
N PRO A 317 -12.12 9.91 22.53
CA PRO A 317 -12.03 11.25 23.09
C PRO A 317 -11.06 11.35 24.28
N ALA A 318 -11.01 10.33 25.13
CA ALA A 318 -10.08 10.29 26.25
C ALA A 318 -8.62 10.19 25.78
N THR A 319 -8.35 9.39 24.75
CA THR A 319 -7.02 9.27 24.15
C THR A 319 -6.63 10.58 23.47
N MET A 320 -7.55 11.24 22.78
CA MET A 320 -7.32 12.56 22.16
C MET A 320 -6.96 13.60 23.23
N TRP A 321 -7.71 13.63 24.33
CA TRP A 321 -7.45 14.57 25.42
C TRP A 321 -6.08 14.32 26.08
N VAL A 322 -5.68 13.05 26.28
CA VAL A 322 -4.36 12.68 26.80
C VAL A 322 -3.26 13.08 25.81
N MET A 323 -3.44 12.84 24.53
CA MET A 323 -2.44 13.20 23.50
C MET A 323 -2.32 14.72 23.34
N ASP A 324 -3.41 15.48 23.46
CA ASP A 324 -3.39 16.93 23.43
C ASP A 324 -2.66 17.54 24.64
N LYS A 325 -2.87 16.99 25.81
CA LYS A 325 -2.24 17.47 27.06
C LYS A 325 -0.80 17.05 27.26
N PHE A 326 -0.42 15.91 26.72
CA PHE A 326 0.91 15.34 26.79
C PHE A 326 1.46 15.18 25.38
N TRP A 327 1.48 16.26 24.60
CA TRP A 327 2.05 16.24 23.25
C TRP A 327 3.42 15.56 23.28
N ILE A 328 3.42 14.25 23.04
CA ILE A 328 4.63 13.43 23.07
C ILE A 328 4.99 13.18 21.62
N PRO A 329 5.91 13.96 21.05
CA PRO A 329 6.42 13.71 19.69
C PRO A 329 7.30 12.46 19.60
N ASP A 330 7.27 11.60 20.61
CA ASP A 330 8.20 10.51 20.85
C ASP A 330 7.61 9.15 20.40
N PRO A 331 8.43 8.19 19.93
CA PRO A 331 8.00 6.80 19.67
C PRO A 331 7.24 6.14 20.83
N MET A 332 7.29 6.68 22.03
CA MET A 332 6.42 6.27 23.14
C MET A 332 4.92 6.45 22.86
N SER A 333 4.51 7.37 21.98
CA SER A 333 3.10 7.48 21.57
C SER A 333 2.61 6.23 20.83
N LEU A 334 3.47 5.55 20.08
CA LEU A 334 3.20 4.24 19.47
C LEU A 334 3.00 3.15 20.53
N ALA A 335 3.72 3.19 21.63
CA ALA A 335 3.56 2.23 22.73
C ALA A 335 2.20 2.37 23.44
N PHE A 336 1.60 3.57 23.46
CA PHE A 336 0.24 3.77 23.97
C PHE A 336 -0.85 3.30 22.99
N LEU A 337 -0.58 3.39 21.70
CA LEU A 337 -1.52 2.98 20.65
C LEU A 337 -1.61 1.47 20.49
N LEU A 338 -0.50 0.75 20.69
CA LEU A 338 -0.45 -0.71 20.58
C LEU A 338 -1.38 -1.41 21.59
N PRO A 339 -1.42 -1.08 22.88
CA PRO A 339 -2.39 -1.61 23.84
C PRO A 339 -3.84 -1.26 23.46
N LEU A 340 -4.09 -0.05 22.95
CA LEU A 340 -5.42 0.35 22.50
C LEU A 340 -5.88 -0.52 21.32
N MET A 341 -5.02 -0.78 20.35
CA MET A 341 -5.29 -1.66 19.21
C MET A 341 -5.47 -3.13 19.63
N LEU A 342 -4.76 -3.58 20.67
CA LEU A 342 -4.88 -4.93 21.21
C LEU A 342 -6.08 -5.08 22.15
N SER A 343 -6.62 -3.98 22.67
CA SER A 343 -7.73 -3.99 23.62
C SER A 343 -8.97 -4.76 23.13
N PRO A 344 -9.38 -4.76 21.84
CA PRO A 344 -10.50 -5.57 21.38
C PRO A 344 -10.26 -7.06 21.50
N PHE A 345 -9.01 -7.50 21.33
CA PHE A 345 -8.64 -8.92 21.46
C PHE A 345 -8.67 -9.37 22.91
N LEU A 346 -8.30 -8.49 23.83
CA LEU A 346 -8.29 -8.76 25.27
C LEU A 346 -9.70 -8.67 25.87
N LEU A 347 -10.42 -7.59 25.58
CA LEU A 347 -11.75 -7.32 26.12
C LEU A 347 -12.82 -8.27 25.55
N GLY A 348 -12.70 -8.65 24.26
CA GLY A 348 -13.63 -9.59 23.63
C GLY A 348 -13.68 -10.97 24.28
N ARG A 349 -12.74 -11.28 25.19
CA ARG A 349 -12.68 -12.54 25.95
C ARG A 349 -13.51 -12.49 27.24
N PHE A 350 -13.78 -11.30 27.80
CA PHE A 350 -14.36 -11.12 29.13
C PHE A 350 -15.83 -10.62 29.09
N ILE A 351 -16.40 -10.35 27.94
CA ILE A 351 -17.66 -9.62 27.85
C ILE A 351 -18.83 -10.47 27.30
N PRO A 352 -20.06 -10.36 27.88
CA PRO A 352 -21.23 -11.19 27.51
C PRO A 352 -21.80 -10.85 26.13
N LYS A 353 -22.36 -11.83 25.48
CA LYS A 353 -22.73 -11.92 24.06
C LYS A 353 -24.15 -11.44 23.81
N THR A 354 -24.39 -10.44 22.97
CA THR A 354 -25.74 -9.95 22.75
C THR A 354 -26.10 -9.50 21.32
N VAL A 355 -25.14 -9.35 20.39
CA VAL A 355 -25.42 -8.84 19.03
C VAL A 355 -24.78 -9.68 17.96
N SER A 356 -25.43 -9.79 16.79
CA SER A 356 -24.91 -10.56 15.66
C SER A 356 -23.68 -9.87 15.04
N ALA A 357 -22.72 -10.67 14.56
CA ALA A 357 -21.53 -10.17 13.86
C ALA A 357 -21.89 -9.22 12.70
N ARG A 358 -22.93 -9.54 11.94
CA ARG A 358 -23.44 -8.73 10.84
C ARG A 358 -23.85 -7.33 11.30
N THR A 359 -24.52 -7.23 12.45
CA THR A 359 -24.94 -5.94 13.02
C THR A 359 -23.73 -5.11 13.44
N VAL A 360 -22.71 -5.72 14.08
CA VAL A 360 -21.51 -5.01 14.51
C VAL A 360 -20.68 -4.52 13.31
N ILE A 361 -20.51 -5.36 12.28
CA ILE A 361 -19.83 -4.94 11.04
C ILE A 361 -20.58 -3.78 10.39
N LYS A 362 -21.92 -3.81 10.36
CA LYS A 362 -22.75 -2.71 9.86
C LYS A 362 -22.56 -1.41 10.69
N ILE A 363 -22.54 -1.53 12.01
CA ILE A 363 -22.30 -0.38 12.89
C ILE A 363 -20.89 0.17 12.65
N GLY A 364 -19.88 -0.69 12.58
CA GLY A 364 -18.51 -0.28 12.25
C GLY A 364 -18.43 0.48 10.92
N PHE A 365 -19.11 -0.03 9.90
CA PHE A 365 -19.19 0.66 8.60
C PHE A 365 -19.84 2.05 8.73
N ILE A 366 -20.91 2.18 9.50
CA ILE A 366 -21.56 3.48 9.74
C ILE A 366 -20.63 4.44 10.50
N ILE A 367 -19.90 3.96 11.50
CA ILE A 367 -18.93 4.77 12.25
C ILE A 367 -17.83 5.27 11.32
N MET A 368 -17.32 4.42 10.42
CA MET A 368 -16.33 4.82 9.42
C MET A 368 -16.89 5.87 8.46
N LEU A 369 -18.12 5.67 7.98
CA LEU A 369 -18.76 6.62 7.08
C LEU A 369 -18.92 8.00 7.76
N ILE A 370 -19.27 8.03 9.04
CA ILE A 370 -19.34 9.29 9.81
C ILE A 370 -17.95 9.90 9.97
N SER A 371 -16.93 9.10 10.25
CA SER A 371 -15.54 9.58 10.38
C SER A 371 -15.05 10.19 9.06
N ASP A 372 -15.30 9.54 7.94
CA ASP A 372 -14.94 10.06 6.62
C ASP A 372 -15.74 11.33 6.27
N ALA A 373 -17.03 11.37 6.64
CA ALA A 373 -17.85 12.57 6.45
C ALA A 373 -17.31 13.76 7.26
N VAL A 374 -16.79 13.55 8.46
CA VAL A 374 -16.14 14.61 9.26
C VAL A 374 -14.91 15.15 8.54
N TRP A 375 -14.12 14.31 7.89
CA TRP A 375 -12.97 14.75 7.08
C TRP A 375 -13.37 15.62 5.87
N LEU A 376 -14.53 15.39 5.29
CA LEU A 376 -15.07 16.14 4.15
C LEU A 376 -15.80 17.44 4.57
N THR A 377 -15.92 17.70 5.87
CA THR A 377 -16.54 18.92 6.39
C THR A 377 -15.51 20.03 6.65
N PRO A 378 -15.94 21.26 6.92
CA PRO A 378 -15.04 22.32 7.37
C PRO A 378 -14.14 21.91 8.54
N ALA A 379 -14.61 21.04 9.43
CA ALA A 379 -13.80 20.48 10.51
C ALA A 379 -12.57 19.71 10.01
N GLY A 380 -12.68 18.98 8.90
CA GLY A 380 -11.55 18.33 8.23
C GLY A 380 -10.54 19.33 7.68
N PHE A 381 -11.00 20.40 7.03
CA PHE A 381 -10.13 21.47 6.53
C PHE A 381 -9.37 22.17 7.65
N VAL A 382 -10.04 22.50 8.75
CA VAL A 382 -9.37 23.07 9.94
C VAL A 382 -8.36 22.09 10.51
N ALA A 383 -8.71 20.79 10.54
CA ALA A 383 -7.80 19.75 11.00
C ALA A 383 -6.54 19.64 10.15
N THR A 384 -6.55 20.04 8.86
CA THR A 384 -5.38 20.06 7.98
C THR A 384 -4.56 21.34 8.08
N GLY A 385 -5.02 22.34 8.83
CA GLY A 385 -4.34 23.64 8.94
C GLY A 385 -4.35 24.45 7.64
N THR A 386 -5.24 24.12 6.69
CA THR A 386 -5.45 24.94 5.50
C THR A 386 -6.17 26.21 5.88
N ASP A 387 -5.78 27.34 5.26
CA ASP A 387 -6.50 28.60 5.44
C ASP A 387 -7.96 28.43 5.04
N MET A 388 -8.82 28.43 6.04
CA MET A 388 -10.25 28.41 5.80
C MET A 388 -10.74 29.83 5.49
N PRO A 389 -11.70 29.95 4.54
CA PRO A 389 -12.45 31.16 4.40
C PRO A 389 -13.06 31.56 5.75
N ASP A 390 -13.08 32.86 6.04
CA ASP A 390 -13.55 33.39 7.35
C ASP A 390 -15.00 32.98 7.71
N ASP A 391 -15.82 32.72 6.72
CA ASP A 391 -17.19 32.21 6.85
C ASP A 391 -17.31 30.73 7.23
N MET A 392 -16.19 29.99 7.16
CA MET A 392 -16.12 28.57 7.54
C MET A 392 -15.37 28.34 8.86
N LYS A 393 -14.91 29.37 9.55
CA LYS A 393 -14.19 29.21 10.82
C LYS A 393 -15.06 28.50 11.85
N LEU A 394 -14.49 27.52 12.54
CA LEU A 394 -15.18 26.83 13.62
C LEU A 394 -15.38 27.77 14.82
N PRO A 395 -16.45 27.58 15.60
CA PRO A 395 -16.66 28.31 16.83
C PRO A 395 -15.49 28.19 17.78
N GLU A 396 -15.23 29.24 18.57
CA GLU A 396 -14.21 29.26 19.60
C GLU A 396 -14.35 28.05 20.54
N GLY A 397 -13.26 27.34 20.79
CA GLY A 397 -13.23 26.07 21.58
C GLY A 397 -13.32 24.79 20.76
N TRP A 398 -13.45 24.86 19.44
CA TRP A 398 -13.37 23.69 18.53
C TRP A 398 -12.01 23.54 17.86
N ASP A 399 -11.01 24.34 18.27
CA ASP A 399 -9.66 24.37 17.72
C ASP A 399 -8.93 23.02 17.85
N TYR A 400 -9.35 22.17 18.78
CA TYR A 400 -8.79 20.81 18.94
C TYR A 400 -9.01 19.95 17.68
N LEU A 401 -10.03 20.23 16.86
CA LEU A 401 -10.25 19.52 15.60
C LEU A 401 -9.23 19.88 14.53
N SER A 402 -8.56 21.02 14.65
CA SER A 402 -7.47 21.45 13.76
C SER A 402 -6.12 20.81 14.12
N SER A 403 -6.04 20.14 15.26
CA SER A 403 -4.80 19.60 15.79
C SER A 403 -4.43 18.25 15.18
N MET A 404 -3.13 17.92 15.17
CA MET A 404 -2.63 16.57 14.80
C MET A 404 -3.33 15.42 15.55
N PRO A 405 -3.69 15.56 16.84
CA PRO A 405 -4.47 14.53 17.55
C PRO A 405 -5.80 14.18 16.87
N ALA A 406 -6.51 15.14 16.29
CA ALA A 406 -7.79 14.89 15.61
C ALA A 406 -7.58 14.04 14.34
N LYS A 407 -6.57 14.37 13.52
CA LYS A 407 -6.20 13.61 12.32
C LYS A 407 -5.80 12.17 12.68
N LEU A 408 -4.97 12.03 13.70
CA LEU A 408 -4.50 10.75 14.19
C LEU A 408 -5.66 9.90 14.74
N SER A 409 -6.59 10.50 15.46
CA SER A 409 -7.76 9.78 15.99
C SER A 409 -8.70 9.28 14.90
N ALA A 410 -8.90 10.04 13.82
CA ALA A 410 -9.67 9.58 12.68
C ALA A 410 -9.03 8.35 12.03
N ILE A 411 -7.74 8.40 11.73
CA ILE A 411 -6.98 7.26 11.18
C ILE A 411 -7.05 6.06 12.12
N LEU A 412 -6.86 6.26 13.42
CA LEU A 412 -6.93 5.19 14.42
C LEU A 412 -8.32 4.58 14.52
N THR A 413 -9.38 5.38 14.36
CA THR A 413 -10.76 4.88 14.31
C THR A 413 -10.94 3.94 13.11
N LEU A 414 -10.47 4.33 11.94
CA LEU A 414 -10.54 3.50 10.73
C LEU A 414 -9.80 2.18 10.93
N VAL A 415 -8.57 2.24 11.42
CA VAL A 415 -7.73 1.06 11.69
C VAL A 415 -8.42 0.15 12.73
N TYR A 416 -8.87 0.71 13.84
CA TYR A 416 -9.50 -0.05 14.92
C TYR A 416 -10.78 -0.75 14.46
N VAL A 417 -11.69 -0.04 13.80
CA VAL A 417 -12.93 -0.63 13.28
C VAL A 417 -12.62 -1.76 12.30
N THR A 418 -11.61 -1.58 11.46
CA THR A 418 -11.17 -2.62 10.53
C THR A 418 -10.64 -3.85 11.26
N VAL A 419 -9.84 -3.67 12.31
CA VAL A 419 -9.35 -4.78 13.15
C VAL A 419 -10.52 -5.52 13.83
N VAL A 420 -11.47 -4.79 14.40
CA VAL A 420 -12.67 -5.36 15.00
C VAL A 420 -13.44 -6.19 13.97
N ASN A 421 -13.72 -5.63 12.81
CA ASN A 421 -14.43 -6.32 11.74
C ASN A 421 -13.66 -7.57 11.25
N TYR A 422 -12.35 -7.49 11.18
CA TYR A 422 -11.49 -8.63 10.85
C TYR A 422 -11.63 -9.77 11.86
N VAL A 423 -11.55 -9.46 13.15
CA VAL A 423 -11.71 -10.47 14.22
C VAL A 423 -13.08 -11.11 14.16
N LEU A 424 -14.13 -10.31 13.95
CA LEU A 424 -15.51 -10.76 13.83
C LEU A 424 -15.70 -11.68 12.63
N TYR A 425 -15.18 -11.29 11.50
CA TYR A 425 -15.24 -12.06 10.28
C TYR A 425 -14.57 -13.43 10.45
N ASN A 426 -13.36 -13.45 11.04
CA ASN A 426 -12.67 -14.72 11.31
C ASN A 426 -13.42 -15.63 12.28
N ARG A 427 -14.09 -15.08 13.30
CA ARG A 427 -14.95 -15.87 14.19
C ARG A 427 -16.16 -16.42 13.46
N THR A 428 -16.77 -15.64 12.58
CA THR A 428 -17.91 -16.06 11.76
C THR A 428 -17.52 -17.21 10.84
N ILE A 429 -16.35 -17.14 10.20
CA ILE A 429 -15.79 -18.22 9.36
C ILE A 429 -15.61 -19.51 10.16
N LYS A 430 -15.12 -19.43 11.40
CA LYS A 430 -14.88 -20.63 12.23
C LYS A 430 -16.15 -21.30 12.73
N GLN A 431 -17.27 -20.60 12.74
CA GLN A 431 -18.55 -21.10 13.28
C GLN A 431 -19.58 -21.40 12.18
N GLY A 432 -19.36 -20.87 10.98
CA GLY A 432 -20.25 -21.04 9.83
C GLY A 432 -19.58 -21.77 8.67
N THR A 433 -20.38 -22.11 7.67
CA THR A 433 -19.91 -22.71 6.41
C THR A 433 -19.87 -21.65 5.32
N ILE A 434 -18.70 -21.45 4.69
CA ILE A 434 -18.57 -20.49 3.59
C ILE A 434 -19.01 -21.12 2.28
N LEU A 435 -19.95 -20.48 1.62
CA LEU A 435 -20.42 -20.85 0.28
C LEU A 435 -19.63 -20.10 -0.79
N TRP A 436 -18.48 -20.63 -1.16
CA TRP A 436 -17.63 -20.02 -2.18
C TRP A 436 -18.33 -19.90 -3.54
N GLY A 437 -18.14 -18.77 -4.21
CA GLY A 437 -18.78 -18.44 -5.47
C GLY A 437 -20.21 -17.88 -5.36
N LYS A 438 -20.72 -17.74 -4.14
CA LYS A 438 -22.06 -17.15 -3.85
C LYS A 438 -21.96 -15.74 -3.25
N ILE A 439 -20.86 -15.04 -3.45
CA ILE A 439 -20.73 -13.65 -3.02
C ILE A 439 -21.57 -12.74 -3.92
N ASP A 440 -22.04 -11.62 -3.33
CA ASP A 440 -22.73 -10.57 -4.06
C ASP A 440 -21.82 -10.01 -5.17
N PHE A 441 -22.38 -9.84 -6.38
CA PHE A 441 -21.63 -9.34 -7.53
C PHE A 441 -21.04 -7.94 -7.27
N ALA A 442 -21.69 -7.13 -6.43
CA ALA A 442 -21.18 -5.84 -6.00
C ALA A 442 -19.80 -5.92 -5.34
N ALA A 443 -19.48 -7.05 -4.68
CA ALA A 443 -18.18 -7.24 -4.05
C ALA A 443 -17.01 -7.22 -5.07
N GLN A 444 -17.26 -7.64 -6.32
CA GLN A 444 -16.24 -7.62 -7.36
C GLN A 444 -15.90 -6.18 -7.78
N PHE A 445 -16.90 -5.31 -7.87
CA PHE A 445 -16.65 -3.89 -8.12
C PHE A 445 -15.91 -3.23 -6.95
N VAL A 446 -16.19 -3.65 -5.72
CA VAL A 446 -15.43 -3.16 -4.55
C VAL A 446 -13.96 -3.54 -4.66
N LEU A 447 -13.63 -4.76 -5.06
CA LEU A 447 -12.23 -5.19 -5.26
C LEU A 447 -11.52 -4.34 -6.33
N ILE A 448 -12.20 -4.04 -7.43
CA ILE A 448 -11.67 -3.16 -8.49
C ILE A 448 -11.48 -1.73 -7.96
N PHE A 449 -12.48 -1.21 -7.24
CA PHE A 449 -12.41 0.12 -6.62
C PHE A 449 -11.22 0.23 -5.66
N LEU A 450 -11.00 -0.77 -4.82
CA LEU A 450 -9.88 -0.80 -3.87
C LEU A 450 -8.52 -0.79 -4.58
N ALA A 451 -8.38 -1.54 -5.67
CA ALA A 451 -7.16 -1.53 -6.47
C ALA A 451 -6.92 -0.16 -7.13
N PHE A 452 -7.98 0.46 -7.67
CA PHE A 452 -7.90 1.81 -8.24
C PHE A 452 -7.51 2.83 -7.16
N THR A 453 -8.18 2.81 -6.02
CA THR A 453 -7.92 3.74 -4.90
C THR A 453 -6.50 3.59 -4.36
N SER A 454 -6.02 2.36 -4.15
CA SER A 454 -4.65 2.11 -3.68
C SER A 454 -3.60 2.57 -4.71
N THR A 455 -3.84 2.35 -6.00
CA THR A 455 -2.96 2.83 -7.08
C THR A 455 -2.91 4.36 -7.12
N TRP A 456 -4.06 5.01 -6.94
CA TRP A 456 -4.16 6.45 -6.93
C TRP A 456 -3.45 7.06 -5.71
N ILE A 457 -3.59 6.47 -4.52
CA ILE A 457 -2.83 6.86 -3.31
C ILE A 457 -1.32 6.75 -3.56
N MET A 458 -0.86 5.66 -4.18
CA MET A 458 0.55 5.48 -4.53
C MET A 458 1.05 6.59 -5.47
N GLY A 459 0.22 7.00 -6.43
CA GLY A 459 0.51 8.13 -7.33
C GLY A 459 0.62 9.45 -6.57
N LEU A 460 -0.33 9.71 -5.68
CA LEU A 460 -0.33 10.91 -4.84
C LEU A 460 0.91 10.99 -3.95
N MET A 461 1.26 9.87 -3.29
CA MET A 461 2.47 9.79 -2.46
C MET A 461 3.75 9.98 -3.27
N GLY A 462 3.78 9.53 -4.53
CA GLY A 462 4.87 9.82 -5.46
C GLY A 462 5.01 11.31 -5.75
N ALA A 463 3.91 12.03 -5.93
CA ALA A 463 3.90 13.48 -6.11
C ALA A 463 4.39 14.20 -4.84
N VAL A 464 3.80 13.90 -3.68
CA VAL A 464 4.19 14.46 -2.38
C VAL A 464 5.69 14.26 -2.14
N ARG A 465 6.17 13.03 -2.34
CA ARG A 465 7.58 12.72 -2.13
C ARG A 465 8.51 13.50 -3.07
N SER A 466 8.10 13.70 -4.31
CA SER A 466 8.86 14.52 -5.27
C SER A 466 8.96 15.98 -4.79
N LEU A 467 7.89 16.52 -4.21
CA LEU A 467 7.83 17.89 -3.70
C LEU A 467 8.61 18.08 -2.40
N LEU A 468 8.79 17.01 -1.61
CA LEU A 468 9.59 17.02 -0.38
C LEU A 468 11.11 16.94 -0.61
N LYS A 469 11.59 16.83 -1.84
CA LYS A 469 13.02 16.80 -2.16
C LYS A 469 13.64 18.20 -2.10
N LYS A 470 13.86 18.69 -0.89
CA LYS A 470 14.29 20.06 -0.62
C LYS A 470 15.75 20.32 -1.00
N TYR A 471 16.66 19.36 -0.79
CA TYR A 471 18.10 19.60 -0.83
C TYR A 471 18.78 19.12 -2.12
N PHE A 472 18.39 17.99 -2.65
CA PHE A 472 19.01 17.35 -3.82
C PHE A 472 17.96 16.94 -4.85
N HIS A 473 17.22 17.92 -5.28
CA HIS A 473 16.31 17.78 -6.43
C HIS A 473 16.90 18.55 -7.62
N VAL A 474 16.34 18.29 -8.80
CA VAL A 474 16.64 19.03 -10.02
C VAL A 474 16.73 20.55 -9.77
N TYR A 475 15.82 21.10 -8.99
CA TYR A 475 15.71 22.54 -8.72
C TYR A 475 16.85 23.12 -7.86
N SER A 476 17.48 22.32 -7.02
CA SER A 476 18.61 22.76 -6.19
C SER A 476 19.94 22.71 -6.93
N LEU A 477 20.04 21.82 -7.94
CA LEU A 477 21.27 21.58 -8.70
C LEU A 477 21.23 22.18 -10.11
N VAL A 478 20.05 22.26 -10.71
CA VAL A 478 19.84 22.76 -12.08
C VAL A 478 18.65 23.69 -12.09
N SER A 479 18.83 24.91 -12.57
CA SER A 479 17.74 25.85 -12.78
C SER A 479 16.85 25.34 -13.92
N ASP A 480 15.62 25.00 -13.60
CA ASP A 480 14.58 24.71 -14.56
C ASP A 480 13.68 25.95 -14.69
N LEU A 481 13.76 26.60 -15.85
CA LEU A 481 13.02 27.82 -16.14
C LEU A 481 11.66 27.56 -16.82
N SER A 482 11.29 26.29 -16.98
CA SER A 482 9.98 25.95 -17.54
C SER A 482 8.84 26.37 -16.59
N ALA A 483 7.69 26.71 -17.15
CA ALA A 483 6.51 27.08 -16.34
C ALA A 483 6.09 25.95 -15.39
N GLU A 484 6.36 24.71 -15.78
CA GLU A 484 6.05 23.49 -15.03
C GLU A 484 7.09 23.19 -13.93
N SER A 485 8.16 23.96 -13.81
CA SER A 485 9.14 23.84 -12.73
C SER A 485 8.58 24.30 -11.38
N PHE A 486 7.50 25.07 -11.38
CA PHE A 486 6.79 25.46 -10.17
C PHE A 486 6.04 24.26 -9.58
N THR A 487 5.83 24.32 -8.26
CA THR A 487 5.10 23.28 -7.54
C THR A 487 3.72 23.07 -8.19
N PRO A 488 3.42 21.89 -8.74
CA PRO A 488 2.15 21.68 -9.42
C PRO A 488 1.00 21.76 -8.41
N THR A 489 -0.12 22.31 -8.84
CA THR A 489 -1.34 22.32 -8.04
C THR A 489 -1.87 20.90 -7.85
N LEU A 490 -2.67 20.69 -6.80
CA LEU A 490 -3.35 19.42 -6.58
C LEU A 490 -4.20 19.01 -7.81
N SER A 491 -4.91 19.95 -8.42
CA SER A 491 -5.74 19.71 -9.62
C SER A 491 -4.92 19.17 -10.79
N TYR A 492 -3.78 19.80 -11.09
CA TYR A 492 -2.88 19.37 -12.15
C TYR A 492 -2.29 17.96 -11.85
N SER A 493 -1.82 17.77 -10.63
CA SER A 493 -1.27 16.48 -10.19
C SER A 493 -2.31 15.37 -10.22
N ALA A 494 -3.54 15.61 -9.76
CA ALA A 494 -4.62 14.65 -9.75
C ALA A 494 -5.00 14.18 -11.16
N GLY A 495 -4.99 15.07 -12.15
CA GLY A 495 -5.21 14.71 -13.55
C GLY A 495 -4.20 13.68 -14.06
N TRP A 496 -2.90 13.93 -13.83
CA TRP A 496 -1.84 13.01 -14.23
C TRP A 496 -1.83 11.71 -13.41
N ILE A 497 -2.06 11.78 -12.09
CA ILE A 497 -2.19 10.60 -11.22
C ILE A 497 -3.31 9.69 -11.75
N THR A 498 -4.44 10.27 -12.12
CA THR A 498 -5.57 9.52 -12.67
C THR A 498 -5.21 8.87 -14.01
N ALA A 499 -4.57 9.60 -14.91
CA ALA A 499 -4.13 9.06 -16.20
C ALA A 499 -3.15 7.89 -16.03
N ILE A 500 -2.15 8.04 -15.15
CA ILE A 500 -1.16 7.00 -14.84
C ILE A 500 -1.85 5.78 -14.19
N THR A 501 -2.78 6.01 -13.27
CA THR A 501 -3.55 4.95 -12.60
C THR A 501 -4.34 4.14 -13.63
N VAL A 502 -5.07 4.80 -14.53
CA VAL A 502 -5.83 4.14 -15.58
C VAL A 502 -4.91 3.33 -16.51
N ALA A 503 -3.78 3.90 -16.93
CA ALA A 503 -2.81 3.22 -17.76
C ALA A 503 -2.23 1.97 -17.07
N PHE A 504 -1.83 2.09 -15.81
CA PHE A 504 -1.31 0.98 -15.02
C PHE A 504 -2.35 -0.14 -14.87
N ILE A 505 -3.57 0.19 -14.45
CA ILE A 505 -4.66 -0.78 -14.26
C ILE A 505 -5.00 -1.49 -15.61
N ALA A 506 -5.00 -0.75 -16.72
CA ALA A 506 -5.23 -1.34 -18.03
C ALA A 506 -4.13 -2.35 -18.40
N ILE A 507 -2.86 -2.00 -18.20
CA ILE A 507 -1.72 -2.90 -18.48
C ILE A 507 -1.78 -4.15 -17.59
N VAL A 508 -2.03 -3.99 -16.29
CA VAL A 508 -2.19 -5.12 -15.35
C VAL A 508 -3.35 -6.02 -15.77
N SER A 509 -4.48 -5.45 -16.18
CA SER A 509 -5.65 -6.21 -16.63
C SER A 509 -5.34 -7.03 -17.88
N VAL A 510 -4.65 -6.44 -18.86
CA VAL A 510 -4.19 -7.16 -20.07
C VAL A 510 -3.20 -8.25 -19.70
N ALA A 511 -2.22 -7.98 -18.83
CA ALA A 511 -1.25 -8.97 -18.37
C ALA A 511 -1.93 -10.16 -17.67
N ALA A 512 -2.91 -9.89 -16.81
CA ALA A 512 -3.69 -10.92 -16.14
C ALA A 512 -4.51 -11.77 -17.14
N LEU A 513 -5.17 -11.14 -18.10
CA LEU A 513 -5.91 -11.84 -19.14
C LEU A 513 -5.01 -12.72 -20.00
N VAL A 514 -3.82 -12.25 -20.35
CA VAL A 514 -2.84 -13.04 -21.14
C VAL A 514 -2.29 -14.19 -20.30
N ALA A 515 -1.93 -13.95 -19.05
CA ALA A 515 -1.32 -14.94 -18.17
C ALA A 515 -2.28 -16.06 -17.75
N LEU A 516 -3.55 -15.73 -17.55
CA LEU A 516 -4.53 -16.60 -16.88
C LEU A 516 -5.60 -17.19 -17.80
N ARG A 517 -5.74 -16.67 -19.04
CA ARG A 517 -6.63 -17.33 -20.00
C ARG A 517 -6.19 -18.78 -20.23
N PRO A 518 -7.10 -19.77 -20.14
CA PRO A 518 -6.79 -21.13 -20.56
C PRO A 518 -6.35 -21.08 -22.02
N SER A 519 -5.16 -21.62 -22.32
CA SER A 519 -4.78 -21.85 -23.71
C SER A 519 -5.86 -22.75 -24.34
N VAL A 520 -6.48 -22.32 -25.41
CA VAL A 520 -7.56 -23.03 -26.15
C VAL A 520 -7.14 -24.45 -26.56
N ALA A 521 -5.87 -24.82 -26.38
CA ALA A 521 -5.26 -26.09 -26.79
C ALA A 521 -5.26 -27.19 -25.71
N ARG A 522 -5.82 -27.00 -24.51
CA ARG A 522 -5.78 -28.02 -23.44
C ARG A 522 -7.16 -28.41 -22.89
N VAL A 523 -8.16 -28.54 -23.73
CA VAL A 523 -9.40 -29.22 -23.36
C VAL A 523 -9.55 -30.49 -24.19
N ARG A 524 -8.73 -31.49 -23.85
CA ARG A 524 -9.01 -32.92 -24.03
C ARG A 524 -8.35 -33.65 -22.87
N GLU A 525 -8.89 -33.50 -21.68
CA GLU A 525 -8.80 -34.53 -20.64
C GLU A 525 -10.15 -35.24 -20.54
N PRO A 526 -10.13 -36.56 -20.41
CA PRO A 526 -11.38 -37.31 -20.40
C PRO A 526 -12.19 -37.03 -19.13
N GLU A 527 -13.47 -36.87 -19.27
CA GLU A 527 -14.47 -36.90 -18.19
C GLU A 527 -14.27 -38.16 -17.33
N GLY A 528 -14.05 -37.98 -16.07
CA GLY A 528 -14.11 -39.07 -15.12
C GLY A 528 -13.23 -38.94 -13.90
N SER A 529 -13.64 -38.16 -12.92
CA SER A 529 -13.63 -38.49 -11.50
C SER A 529 -14.13 -37.30 -10.67
N PRO A 530 -15.16 -37.40 -9.89
CA PRO A 530 -15.54 -36.35 -8.95
C PRO A 530 -14.59 -36.35 -7.76
N VAL A 531 -13.90 -35.25 -7.57
CA VAL A 531 -13.10 -34.99 -6.36
C VAL A 531 -14.06 -34.60 -5.24
N PRO A 532 -14.11 -35.32 -4.13
CA PRO A 532 -14.97 -34.95 -3.01
C PRO A 532 -14.37 -33.68 -2.35
N ILE A 533 -15.16 -32.63 -2.29
CA ILE A 533 -14.88 -31.43 -1.49
C ILE A 533 -15.18 -31.80 -0.04
N ALA A 534 -14.19 -32.34 0.66
CA ALA A 534 -14.28 -32.53 2.09
C ALA A 534 -13.98 -31.18 2.78
N ALA A 535 -15.01 -30.60 3.37
CA ALA A 535 -14.89 -29.59 4.40
C ALA A 535 -14.27 -30.20 5.65
N LYS A 536 -13.17 -29.65 6.10
CA LYS A 536 -12.74 -29.63 7.51
C LYS A 536 -11.93 -28.36 7.77
#